data_0f1882f486dc3985066f85c8c4e5939d
#
_entry.id   0f1882f486dc3985066f85c8c4e5939d
#
_cell.length_a   1.000
_cell.length_b   1.000
_cell.length_c   1.000
_cell.angle_alpha   90.00
_cell.angle_beta   90.00
_cell.angle_gamma   90.00
#
_symmetry.space_group_name_H-M   'P 1'
#
loop_
_entity.id
_entity.type
_entity.pdbx_description
1 polymer ?
#
loop_
_entity_poly.entity_id
_entity_poly.type
_entity_poly.pdbx_seq_one_letter_code
_entity_poly.pdbx_strand_id
1 'polypeptide(L)'
;RNSKIYLAEDYSVTEEEMKGFAYIEHKENVALALAVSEHLGIERKIALSGMYKAIPDAGALKLSRVNVFQKKINFFNAFAANDPQSSLMIWEKIKQEIGLRGVKIILLNTRQDRLDRAKQLTGMIGAELNAEYDYLILIGQSTEIVEELSITSVVKRNRIINL
;
A
#
# COMPACT_ATOMS: atom_id res chain seq x y z
N ARG A 1 6.27 -27.16 24.99
CA ARG A 1 5.21 -26.13 25.15
C ARG A 1 4.14 -26.42 24.11
N ASN A 2 2.90 -26.65 24.55
CA ASN A 2 1.76 -26.76 23.64
C ASN A 2 1.34 -25.35 23.22
N SER A 3 1.66 -24.99 21.98
CA SER A 3 1.16 -23.74 21.37
C SER A 3 -0.18 -24.01 20.70
N LYS A 4 -1.17 -23.13 20.90
CA LYS A 4 -2.40 -23.14 20.14
C LYS A 4 -2.25 -22.25 18.92
N ILE A 5 -2.73 -22.70 17.78
CA ILE A 5 -2.77 -21.94 16.53
C ILE A 5 -4.23 -21.50 16.32
N TYR A 6 -4.44 -20.22 16.03
CA TYR A 6 -5.72 -19.65 15.67
C TYR A 6 -5.64 -19.16 14.22
N LEU A 7 -6.63 -19.48 13.40
CA LEU A 7 -6.70 -19.03 12.01
C LEU A 7 -7.54 -17.76 11.94
N ALA A 8 -7.02 -16.72 11.32
CA ALA A 8 -7.75 -15.46 11.16
C ALA A 8 -9.00 -15.62 10.26
N GLU A 9 -9.04 -16.63 9.40
CA GLU A 9 -10.17 -16.96 8.54
C GLU A 9 -11.44 -17.30 9.32
N ASP A 10 -11.30 -17.77 10.57
CA ASP A 10 -12.43 -18.05 11.47
C ASP A 10 -13.12 -16.76 11.97
N TYR A 11 -12.51 -15.60 11.74
CA TYR A 11 -12.94 -14.28 12.20
C TYR A 11 -13.42 -13.44 11.03
N SER A 12 -14.62 -13.71 10.53
CA SER A 12 -15.20 -12.92 9.45
C SER A 12 -15.38 -11.45 9.84
N VAL A 13 -14.98 -10.55 8.94
CA VAL A 13 -15.17 -9.10 9.09
C VAL A 13 -16.14 -8.62 8.02
N THR A 14 -17.21 -7.94 8.44
CA THR A 14 -18.25 -7.46 7.54
C THR A 14 -17.83 -6.14 6.87
N GLU A 15 -18.45 -5.83 5.71
CA GLU A 15 -18.26 -4.53 5.05
C GLU A 15 -18.69 -3.36 5.94
N GLU A 16 -19.71 -3.55 6.77
CA GLU A 16 -20.18 -2.52 7.68
C GLU A 16 -19.15 -2.21 8.76
N GLU A 17 -18.48 -3.23 9.31
CA GLU A 17 -17.39 -3.05 10.26
C GLU A 17 -16.19 -2.33 9.62
N MET A 18 -15.92 -2.61 8.35
CA MET A 18 -14.82 -1.92 7.63
C MET A 18 -15.08 -0.43 7.42
N LYS A 19 -16.34 0.01 7.32
CA LYS A 19 -16.68 1.44 7.18
C LYS A 19 -16.33 2.29 8.41
N GLY A 20 -16.10 1.67 9.56
CA GLY A 20 -15.71 2.38 10.78
C GLY A 20 -14.28 2.93 10.77
N PHE A 21 -13.42 2.47 9.85
CA PHE A 21 -12.05 2.94 9.73
C PHE A 21 -11.98 4.27 8.96
N ALA A 22 -11.22 5.23 9.51
CA ALA A 22 -10.97 6.53 8.86
C ALA A 22 -9.91 6.46 7.73
N TYR A 23 -9.30 5.30 7.53
CA TYR A 23 -8.27 5.00 6.54
C TYR A 23 -8.57 3.65 5.87
N ILE A 24 -7.84 3.34 4.81
CA ILE A 24 -8.02 2.07 4.10
C ILE A 24 -7.27 0.97 4.85
N GLU A 25 -8.03 0.07 5.49
CA GLU A 25 -7.51 -1.08 6.21
C GLU A 25 -7.85 -2.38 5.45
N HIS A 26 -7.07 -3.44 5.71
CA HIS A 26 -7.29 -4.77 5.15
C HIS A 26 -8.11 -5.63 6.12
N LYS A 27 -9.11 -6.35 5.59
CA LYS A 27 -9.97 -7.22 6.40
C LYS A 27 -9.19 -8.27 7.20
N GLU A 28 -8.14 -8.79 6.60
CA GLU A 28 -7.26 -9.79 7.19
C GLU A 28 -6.56 -9.26 8.45
N ASN A 29 -6.10 -8.01 8.44
CA ASN A 29 -5.51 -7.36 9.59
C ASN A 29 -6.52 -7.20 10.72
N VAL A 30 -7.74 -6.76 10.37
CA VAL A 30 -8.83 -6.60 11.34
C VAL A 30 -9.24 -7.94 11.92
N ALA A 31 -9.37 -8.98 11.09
CA ALA A 31 -9.67 -10.34 11.51
C ALA A 31 -8.62 -10.86 12.48
N LEU A 32 -7.34 -10.68 12.17
CA LEU A 32 -6.24 -11.08 13.04
C LEU A 32 -6.27 -10.35 14.39
N ALA A 33 -6.51 -9.04 14.37
CA ALA A 33 -6.61 -8.24 15.59
C ALA A 33 -7.84 -8.63 16.43
N LEU A 34 -8.96 -8.98 15.81
CA LEU A 34 -10.15 -9.51 16.49
C LEU A 34 -9.87 -10.86 17.14
N ALA A 35 -9.17 -11.77 16.43
CA ALA A 35 -8.79 -13.07 16.99
C ALA A 35 -7.95 -12.93 18.27
N VAL A 36 -6.97 -12.01 18.27
CA VAL A 36 -6.15 -11.73 19.44
C VAL A 36 -7.01 -11.12 20.58
N SER A 37 -7.89 -10.16 20.24
CA SER A 37 -8.74 -9.49 21.23
C SER A 37 -9.69 -10.48 21.92
N GLU A 38 -10.32 -11.36 21.18
CA GLU A 38 -11.22 -12.39 21.69
C GLU A 38 -10.46 -13.38 22.59
N HIS A 39 -9.27 -13.79 22.17
CA HIS A 39 -8.41 -14.65 23.01
C HIS A 39 -8.05 -14.00 24.36
N LEU A 40 -7.94 -12.68 24.39
CA LEU A 40 -7.72 -11.89 25.60
C LEU A 40 -9.00 -11.59 26.38
N GLY A 41 -10.16 -12.10 25.96
CA GLY A 41 -11.46 -11.87 26.60
C GLY A 41 -12.03 -10.49 26.34
N ILE A 42 -11.56 -9.79 25.29
CA ILE A 42 -12.09 -8.48 24.89
C ILE A 42 -13.27 -8.68 23.95
N GLU A 43 -14.42 -8.11 24.30
CA GLU A 43 -15.62 -8.17 23.47
C GLU A 43 -15.37 -7.51 22.10
N ARG A 44 -15.85 -8.15 21.02
CA ARG A 44 -15.70 -7.71 19.62
C ARG A 44 -16.01 -6.23 19.42
N LYS A 45 -17.13 -5.75 19.98
CA LYS A 45 -17.56 -4.35 19.86
C LYS A 45 -16.57 -3.38 20.50
N ILE A 46 -15.98 -3.75 21.63
CA ILE A 46 -14.95 -2.95 22.30
C ILE A 46 -13.68 -2.94 21.49
N ALA A 47 -13.25 -4.09 20.97
CA ALA A 47 -12.07 -4.23 20.12
C ALA A 47 -12.19 -3.35 18.86
N LEU A 48 -13.30 -3.45 18.13
CA LEU A 48 -13.55 -2.61 16.95
C LEU A 48 -13.57 -1.12 17.30
N SER A 49 -14.23 -0.72 18.37
CA SER A 49 -14.24 0.68 18.83
C SER A 49 -12.83 1.20 19.14
N GLY A 50 -11.95 0.36 19.67
CA GLY A 50 -10.54 0.68 19.87
C GLY A 50 -9.78 0.83 18.55
N MET A 51 -9.97 -0.10 17.63
CA MET A 51 -9.33 -0.09 16.31
C MET A 51 -9.72 1.15 15.49
N TYR A 52 -10.98 1.57 15.51
CA TYR A 52 -11.43 2.79 14.81
C TYR A 52 -10.80 4.09 15.33
N LYS A 53 -10.35 4.09 16.59
CA LYS A 53 -9.66 5.23 17.21
C LYS A 53 -8.14 5.16 17.07
N ALA A 54 -7.62 4.04 16.58
CA ALA A 54 -6.18 3.88 16.39
C ALA A 54 -5.67 4.91 15.39
N ILE A 55 -4.52 5.50 15.69
CA ILE A 55 -3.81 6.35 14.74
C ILE A 55 -3.06 5.42 13.78
N PRO A 56 -3.39 5.42 12.49
CA PRO A 56 -2.71 4.57 11.51
C PRO A 56 -1.24 4.98 11.37
N ASP A 57 -0.41 4.04 10.91
CA ASP A 57 0.96 4.35 10.49
C ASP A 57 0.96 5.51 9.48
N ALA A 58 1.97 6.38 9.58
CA ALA A 58 2.09 7.54 8.69
C ALA A 58 2.15 7.16 7.19
N GLY A 59 2.57 5.92 6.89
CA GLY A 59 2.60 5.35 5.54
C GLY A 59 1.33 4.60 5.14
N ALA A 60 0.33 4.45 6.04
CA ALA A 60 -0.92 3.78 5.72
C ALA A 60 -1.64 4.45 4.54
N LEU A 61 -2.35 3.64 3.75
CA LEU A 61 -2.99 4.13 2.53
C LEU A 61 -3.97 5.26 2.84
N LYS A 62 -3.64 6.46 2.36
CA LYS A 62 -4.43 7.68 2.54
C LYS A 62 -4.50 8.46 1.24
N LEU A 63 -5.70 8.87 0.88
CA LEU A 63 -5.93 9.81 -0.22
C LEU A 63 -5.86 11.26 0.26
N SER A 64 -4.97 12.03 -0.33
CA SER A 64 -4.91 13.49 -0.19
C SER A 64 -5.22 14.14 -1.54
N ARG A 65 -6.12 15.13 -1.54
CA ARG A 65 -6.47 15.90 -2.74
C ARG A 65 -5.89 17.29 -2.62
N VAL A 66 -5.05 17.65 -3.58
CA VAL A 66 -4.41 18.97 -3.62
C VAL A 66 -4.63 19.65 -4.98
N ASN A 67 -4.71 20.95 -4.98
CA ASN A 67 -4.77 21.76 -6.20
C ASN A 67 -3.45 22.52 -6.34
N VAL A 68 -2.73 22.24 -7.41
CA VAL A 68 -1.43 22.90 -7.70
C VAL A 68 -1.50 23.43 -9.13
N PHE A 69 -1.25 24.72 -9.31
CA PHE A 69 -1.27 25.39 -10.64
C PHE A 69 -2.51 25.03 -11.47
N GLN A 70 -3.71 25.11 -10.85
CA GLN A 70 -5.02 24.77 -11.47
C GLN A 70 -5.19 23.28 -11.84
N LYS A 71 -4.24 22.41 -11.50
CA LYS A 71 -4.35 20.97 -11.66
C LYS A 71 -4.79 20.30 -10.37
N LYS A 72 -5.75 19.38 -10.48
CA LYS A 72 -6.19 18.53 -9.37
C LYS A 72 -5.27 17.32 -9.29
N ILE A 73 -4.63 17.13 -8.15
CA ILE A 73 -3.75 15.99 -7.87
C ILE A 73 -4.39 15.14 -6.79
N ASN A 74 -4.59 13.86 -7.07
CA ASN A 74 -4.92 12.85 -6.10
C ASN A 74 -3.62 12.16 -5.69
N PHE A 75 -3.18 12.36 -4.47
CA PHE A 75 -1.99 11.72 -3.92
C PHE A 75 -2.40 10.58 -2.99
N PHE A 76 -2.02 9.37 -3.36
CA PHE A 76 -2.22 8.16 -2.57
C PHE A 76 -0.92 7.84 -1.83
N ASN A 77 -0.89 8.11 -0.54
CA ASN A 77 0.23 7.70 0.30
C ASN A 77 0.09 6.20 0.61
N ALA A 78 1.00 5.40 0.12
CA ALA A 78 1.06 3.95 0.31
C ALA A 78 2.46 3.51 0.77
N PHE A 79 3.22 4.37 1.44
CA PHE A 79 4.60 4.09 1.83
C PHE A 79 4.76 2.97 2.88
N ALA A 80 3.67 2.56 3.54
CA ALA A 80 3.68 1.38 4.39
C ALA A 80 3.72 0.07 3.60
N ALA A 81 3.21 0.05 2.36
CA ALA A 81 3.35 -1.10 1.47
C ALA A 81 4.82 -1.27 1.08
N ASN A 82 5.38 -2.40 1.45
CA ASN A 82 6.82 -2.62 1.32
C ASN A 82 7.18 -3.92 0.58
N ASP A 83 6.19 -4.53 -0.05
CA ASP A 83 6.30 -5.74 -0.87
C ASP A 83 5.41 -5.63 -2.13
N PRO A 84 5.71 -6.41 -3.18
CA PRO A 84 4.98 -6.39 -4.44
C PRO A 84 3.49 -6.68 -4.30
N GLN A 85 3.12 -7.67 -3.51
CA GLN A 85 1.74 -8.12 -3.38
C GLN A 85 0.86 -7.04 -2.73
N SER A 86 1.29 -6.48 -1.60
CA SER A 86 0.58 -5.38 -0.95
C SER A 86 0.46 -4.15 -1.85
N SER A 87 1.53 -3.82 -2.59
CA SER A 87 1.53 -2.69 -3.52
C SER A 87 0.54 -2.90 -4.68
N LEU A 88 0.48 -4.10 -5.24
CA LEU A 88 -0.46 -4.44 -6.30
C LEU A 88 -1.91 -4.43 -5.80
N MET A 89 -2.18 -4.98 -4.62
CA MET A 89 -3.51 -4.92 -4.00
C MET A 89 -3.99 -3.48 -3.80
N ILE A 90 -3.10 -2.58 -3.35
CA ILE A 90 -3.41 -1.16 -3.20
C ILE A 90 -3.71 -0.52 -4.56
N TRP A 91 -2.91 -0.81 -5.59
CA TRP A 91 -3.12 -0.30 -6.94
C TRP A 91 -4.49 -0.70 -7.49
N GLU A 92 -4.83 -1.99 -7.40
CA GLU A 92 -6.13 -2.50 -7.84
C GLU A 92 -7.29 -1.88 -7.04
N LYS A 93 -7.14 -1.70 -5.74
CA LYS A 93 -8.15 -1.05 -4.90
C LYS A 93 -8.39 0.41 -5.32
N ILE A 94 -7.33 1.18 -5.55
CA ILE A 94 -7.43 2.57 -6.04
C ILE A 94 -8.15 2.60 -7.39
N LYS A 95 -7.81 1.67 -8.28
CA LYS A 95 -8.40 1.54 -9.62
C LYS A 95 -9.90 1.26 -9.56
N GLN A 96 -10.33 0.37 -8.68
CA GLN A 96 -11.74 -0.01 -8.49
C GLN A 96 -12.57 1.10 -7.84
N GLU A 97 -12.07 1.72 -6.77
CA GLU A 97 -12.84 2.67 -5.97
C GLU A 97 -12.87 4.08 -6.56
N ILE A 98 -11.80 4.51 -7.21
CA ILE A 98 -11.63 5.92 -7.64
C ILE A 98 -11.51 6.03 -9.14
N GLY A 99 -11.00 4.99 -9.78
CA GLY A 99 -10.62 4.98 -11.19
C GLY A 99 -9.33 5.75 -11.44
N LEU A 100 -8.54 5.27 -12.39
CA LEU A 100 -7.27 5.89 -12.78
C LEU A 100 -7.48 6.81 -13.97
N ARG A 101 -7.85 8.07 -13.73
CA ARG A 101 -8.02 9.08 -14.77
C ARG A 101 -6.84 10.06 -14.79
N GLY A 102 -6.50 10.55 -15.98
CA GLY A 102 -5.41 11.51 -16.16
C GLY A 102 -4.02 10.86 -16.11
N VAL A 103 -3.01 11.68 -15.86
CA VAL A 103 -1.62 11.23 -15.76
C VAL A 103 -1.41 10.48 -14.46
N LYS A 104 -0.86 9.27 -14.55
CA LYS A 104 -0.60 8.36 -13.44
C LYS A 104 0.89 8.30 -13.16
N ILE A 105 1.27 8.64 -11.94
CA ILE A 105 2.65 8.70 -11.51
C ILE A 105 2.85 7.76 -10.34
N ILE A 106 3.82 6.88 -10.45
CA ILE A 106 4.30 6.06 -9.34
C ILE A 106 5.51 6.79 -8.74
N LEU A 107 5.47 7.08 -7.43
CA LEU A 107 6.59 7.61 -6.67
C LEU A 107 7.19 6.49 -5.83
N LEU A 108 8.41 6.10 -6.13
CA LEU A 108 9.15 5.08 -5.38
C LEU A 108 10.24 5.74 -4.54
N ASN A 109 10.09 5.67 -3.22
CA ASN A 109 11.10 6.13 -2.28
C ASN A 109 12.08 4.99 -2.00
N THR A 110 13.35 5.20 -2.34
CA THR A 110 14.40 4.18 -2.28
C THR A 110 15.33 4.39 -1.08
N ARG A 111 15.88 3.30 -0.57
CA ARG A 111 16.83 3.28 0.54
C ARG A 111 17.99 2.34 0.22
N GLN A 112 19.19 2.76 0.54
CA GLN A 112 20.40 1.98 0.28
C GLN A 112 20.40 0.63 1.03
N ASP A 113 19.84 0.58 2.24
CA ASP A 113 19.75 -0.64 3.06
C ASP A 113 18.63 -1.60 2.62
N ARG A 114 17.88 -1.28 1.56
CA ARG A 114 16.72 -2.06 1.09
C ARG A 114 16.64 -2.18 -0.42
N LEU A 115 17.78 -2.32 -1.08
CA LEU A 115 17.85 -2.47 -2.54
C LEU A 115 17.12 -3.73 -3.05
N ASP A 116 17.07 -4.80 -2.26
CA ASP A 116 16.32 -6.00 -2.62
C ASP A 116 14.81 -5.73 -2.76
N ARG A 117 14.25 -4.88 -1.89
CA ARG A 117 12.85 -4.43 -2.01
C ARG A 117 12.65 -3.57 -3.25
N ALA A 118 13.56 -2.64 -3.49
CA ALA A 118 13.51 -1.82 -4.70
C ALA A 118 13.52 -2.69 -5.96
N LYS A 119 14.36 -3.73 -6.01
CA LYS A 119 14.40 -4.70 -7.10
C LYS A 119 13.06 -5.45 -7.25
N GLN A 120 12.46 -5.92 -6.16
CA GLN A 120 11.18 -6.61 -6.20
C GLN A 120 10.05 -5.68 -6.69
N LEU A 121 10.00 -4.43 -6.17
CA LEU A 121 8.99 -3.47 -6.56
C LEU A 121 9.14 -3.02 -8.02
N THR A 122 10.35 -2.76 -8.49
CA THR A 122 10.59 -2.40 -9.90
C THR A 122 10.27 -3.57 -10.84
N GLY A 123 10.54 -4.80 -10.40
CA GLY A 123 10.12 -6.01 -11.12
C GLY A 123 8.61 -6.08 -11.29
N MET A 124 7.86 -5.88 -10.21
CA MET A 124 6.39 -5.84 -10.23
C MET A 124 5.87 -4.67 -11.09
N ILE A 125 6.43 -3.47 -10.95
CA ILE A 125 6.04 -2.29 -11.75
C ILE A 125 6.23 -2.58 -13.24
N GLY A 126 7.34 -3.20 -13.63
CA GLY A 126 7.61 -3.54 -15.03
C GLY A 126 6.72 -4.65 -15.57
N ALA A 127 6.49 -5.71 -14.80
CA ALA A 127 5.72 -6.88 -15.24
C ALA A 127 4.20 -6.64 -15.20
N GLU A 128 3.71 -6.11 -14.07
CA GLU A 128 2.26 -6.06 -13.80
C GLU A 128 1.64 -4.70 -14.17
N LEU A 129 2.36 -3.59 -13.97
CA LEU A 129 1.81 -2.25 -14.14
C LEU A 129 2.27 -1.52 -15.39
N ASN A 130 3.11 -2.10 -16.23
CA ASN A 130 3.79 -1.41 -17.35
C ASN A 130 2.86 -0.63 -18.30
N ALA A 131 1.62 -1.07 -18.47
CA ALA A 131 0.62 -0.40 -19.32
C ALA A 131 -0.27 0.59 -18.55
N GLU A 132 -0.19 0.63 -17.24
CA GLU A 132 -1.18 1.32 -16.39
C GLU A 132 -0.69 2.64 -15.77
N TYR A 133 0.60 3.00 -15.91
CA TYR A 133 1.14 4.27 -15.42
C TYR A 133 1.91 5.01 -16.52
N ASP A 134 2.09 6.32 -16.32
CA ASP A 134 2.77 7.19 -17.28
C ASP A 134 4.22 7.46 -16.89
N TYR A 135 4.49 7.68 -15.58
CA TYR A 135 5.83 8.00 -15.08
C TYR A 135 6.14 7.24 -13.78
N LEU A 136 7.40 6.83 -13.64
CA LEU A 136 8.01 6.35 -12.41
C LEU A 136 9.00 7.39 -11.92
N ILE A 137 8.74 7.97 -10.75
CA ILE A 137 9.65 8.92 -10.10
C ILE A 137 10.40 8.19 -9.00
N LEU A 138 11.72 8.27 -9.05
CA LEU A 138 12.62 7.71 -8.04
C LEU A 138 13.13 8.84 -7.14
N ILE A 139 12.99 8.66 -5.81
CA ILE A 139 13.50 9.58 -4.80
C ILE A 139 14.22 8.81 -3.69
N GLY A 140 15.06 9.48 -2.94
CA GLY A 140 15.73 8.90 -1.77
C GLY A 140 17.20 8.57 -2.02
N GLN A 141 17.63 7.38 -1.64
CA GLN A 141 19.03 6.96 -1.73
C GLN A 141 19.23 5.92 -2.81
N SER A 142 20.41 5.93 -3.46
CA SER A 142 20.79 4.94 -4.49
C SER A 142 19.81 4.87 -5.66
N THR A 143 19.23 6.00 -6.03
CA THR A 143 18.24 6.10 -7.10
C THR A 143 18.79 5.68 -8.45
N GLU A 144 20.09 5.91 -8.73
CA GLU A 144 20.75 5.47 -9.96
C GLU A 144 20.77 3.94 -10.09
N ILE A 145 21.03 3.24 -9.00
CA ILE A 145 21.01 1.77 -8.98
C ILE A 145 19.59 1.26 -9.24
N VAL A 146 18.59 1.92 -8.64
CA VAL A 146 17.17 1.54 -8.81
C VAL A 146 16.69 1.90 -10.21
N GLU A 147 17.20 2.95 -10.84
CA GLU A 147 16.93 3.27 -12.25
C GLU A 147 17.41 2.12 -13.16
N GLU A 148 18.63 1.64 -13.00
CA GLU A 148 19.16 0.52 -13.77
C GLU A 148 18.36 -0.78 -13.52
N LEU A 149 17.98 -1.05 -12.28
CA LEU A 149 17.09 -2.17 -11.95
C LEU A 149 15.72 -2.04 -12.64
N SER A 150 15.16 -0.83 -12.69
CA SER A 150 13.88 -0.56 -13.35
C SER A 150 13.96 -0.81 -14.85
N ILE A 151 15.02 -0.35 -15.52
CA ILE A 151 15.26 -0.58 -16.94
C ILE A 151 15.40 -2.08 -17.23
N THR A 152 16.15 -2.80 -16.42
CA THR A 152 16.31 -4.25 -16.52
C THR A 152 14.99 -4.99 -16.33
N SER A 153 14.07 -4.42 -15.54
CA SER A 153 12.71 -4.92 -15.30
C SER A 153 11.69 -4.46 -16.35
N VAL A 154 12.14 -4.05 -17.54
CA VAL A 154 11.29 -3.66 -18.70
C VAL A 154 10.55 -2.32 -18.50
N VAL A 155 10.90 -1.51 -17.53
CA VAL A 155 10.41 -0.12 -17.41
C VAL A 155 11.08 0.73 -18.51
N LYS A 156 10.29 1.42 -19.32
CA LYS A 156 10.85 2.26 -20.39
C LYS A 156 11.60 3.45 -19.79
N ARG A 157 12.87 3.63 -20.17
CA ARG A 157 13.74 4.70 -19.65
C ARG A 157 13.14 6.11 -19.76
N ASN A 158 12.40 6.39 -20.82
CA ASN A 158 11.74 7.68 -21.03
C ASN A 158 10.55 7.94 -20.09
N ARG A 159 10.16 6.97 -19.28
CA ARG A 159 9.16 7.10 -18.20
C ARG A 159 9.78 7.28 -16.82
N ILE A 160 11.08 7.12 -16.68
CA ILE A 160 11.77 7.23 -15.38
C ILE A 160 12.24 8.66 -15.19
N ILE A 161 11.94 9.21 -14.03
CA ILE A 161 12.45 10.52 -13.55
C ILE A 161 13.21 10.24 -12.26
N ASN A 162 14.49 10.50 -12.27
CA ASN A 162 15.37 10.33 -11.12
C ASN A 162 15.66 11.71 -10.50
N LEU A 163 15.34 11.87 -9.18
CA LEU A 163 15.42 13.13 -8.42
C LEU A 163 16.38 13.00 -7.25
#